data_61f7a7b0bb5f68b8c9fa618a684e5fe4
#
_entry.id   61f7a7b0bb5f68b8c9fa618a684e5fe4
#
_cell.length_a   1.000
_cell.length_b   1.000
_cell.length_c   1.000
_cell.angle_alpha   90.00
_cell.angle_beta   90.00
_cell.angle_gamma   90.00
#
_symmetry.space_group_name_H-M   'P 1'
#
loop_
_entity.id
_entity.type
_entity.pdbx_description
1 polymer ?
#
loop_
_entity_poly.entity_id
_entity_poly.type
_entity_poly.pdbx_seq_one_letter_code
_entity_poly.pdbx_strand_id
1 'polypeptide(L)'
;FRDNKGIFTPQDIIELDQENKWTNFGQLELIETVNASSVSTFEFADLKDYNVHFLTVSDAKNSNTGKGLAFRFFESGTLESSNVYLTARQTCGADGSFSDNRSTGQSTIRLGDNTDIPSEARGNINGYMYLYDLLDSTKSSNVTYHSTGFNNTPRGEFRFGSGVLAQQSYVNKIQGLSFDTGTITGDFSLYGIRFA
;
A
#
# COMPACT_ATOMS: atom_id res chain seq x y z
N PHE A 1 -0.61 -18.57 38.35
CA PHE A 1 -0.13 -19.00 37.03
C PHE A 1 -0.46 -20.47 36.85
N ARG A 2 -1.44 -20.83 36.00
CA ARG A 2 -1.60 -22.20 35.57
C ARG A 2 -0.39 -22.60 34.75
N ASP A 3 0.20 -23.77 35.02
CA ASP A 3 1.26 -24.34 34.17
C ASP A 3 0.70 -24.53 32.76
N ASN A 4 1.04 -23.60 31.88
CA ASN A 4 0.62 -23.65 30.49
C ASN A 4 1.43 -24.71 29.75
N LYS A 5 0.80 -25.81 29.38
CA LYS A 5 1.40 -26.89 28.60
C LYS A 5 1.46 -26.58 27.09
N GLY A 6 1.40 -25.30 26.72
CA GLY A 6 1.46 -24.86 25.31
C GLY A 6 0.14 -24.96 24.53
N ILE A 7 -0.98 -25.27 25.24
CA ILE A 7 -2.31 -25.30 24.63
C ILE A 7 -3.19 -24.29 25.39
N PHE A 8 -3.63 -23.25 24.68
CA PHE A 8 -4.60 -22.29 25.21
C PHE A 8 -6.01 -22.75 24.86
N THR A 9 -6.89 -22.76 25.85
CA THR A 9 -8.33 -22.89 25.60
C THR A 9 -8.89 -21.54 25.14
N PRO A 10 -10.07 -21.50 24.47
CA PRO A 10 -10.72 -20.23 24.14
C PRO A 10 -10.92 -19.32 25.36
N GLN A 11 -11.17 -19.89 26.54
CA GLN A 11 -11.32 -19.13 27.77
C GLN A 11 -10.00 -18.51 28.24
N ASP A 12 -8.87 -19.24 28.14
CA ASP A 12 -7.56 -18.72 28.48
C ASP A 12 -7.17 -17.55 27.55
N ILE A 13 -7.56 -17.61 26.26
CA ILE A 13 -7.34 -16.53 25.27
C ILE A 13 -8.13 -15.29 25.67
N ILE A 14 -9.42 -15.44 26.03
CA ILE A 14 -10.27 -14.32 26.46
C ILE A 14 -9.72 -13.67 27.73
N GLU A 15 -9.29 -14.48 28.72
CA GLU A 15 -8.71 -13.97 29.97
C GLU A 15 -7.40 -13.19 29.70
N LEU A 16 -6.52 -13.72 28.83
CA LEU A 16 -5.26 -13.06 28.46
C LEU A 16 -5.50 -11.77 27.68
N ASP A 17 -6.52 -11.73 26.80
CA ASP A 17 -6.89 -10.54 26.05
C ASP A 17 -7.44 -9.44 26.98
N GLN A 18 -8.34 -9.81 27.89
CA GLN A 18 -8.87 -8.88 28.90
C GLN A 18 -7.80 -8.32 29.85
N GLU A 19 -6.76 -9.09 30.11
CA GLU A 19 -5.61 -8.65 30.92
C GLU A 19 -4.52 -7.94 30.12
N ASN A 20 -4.71 -7.68 28.82
CA ASN A 20 -3.68 -7.17 27.89
C ASN A 20 -2.38 -8.00 27.87
N LYS A 21 -2.49 -9.29 28.18
CA LYS A 21 -1.36 -10.25 28.22
C LYS A 21 -1.33 -11.19 27.03
N TRP A 22 -2.36 -11.15 26.17
CA TRP A 22 -2.33 -11.85 24.90
C TRP A 22 -1.32 -11.18 23.99
N THR A 23 -0.29 -11.92 23.60
CA THR A 23 0.74 -11.39 22.71
C THR A 23 0.19 -11.27 21.30
N ASN A 24 -0.09 -10.07 20.88
CA ASN A 24 -0.49 -9.73 19.51
C ASN A 24 0.73 -9.64 18.57
N PHE A 25 1.74 -10.49 18.79
CA PHE A 25 2.95 -10.51 17.99
C PHE A 25 2.64 -10.82 16.52
N GLY A 26 2.98 -9.89 15.64
CA GLY A 26 2.87 -10.08 14.20
C GLY A 26 1.43 -10.15 13.68
N GLN A 27 0.44 -9.70 14.43
CA GLN A 27 -0.94 -9.63 13.94
C GLN A 27 -1.12 -8.45 13.00
N LEU A 28 -1.80 -8.73 11.90
CA LEU A 28 -2.37 -7.69 11.05
C LEU A 28 -3.71 -7.27 11.66
N GLU A 29 -3.82 -6.02 12.08
CA GLU A 29 -5.08 -5.44 12.55
C GLU A 29 -5.69 -4.63 11.41
N LEU A 30 -6.86 -5.03 10.94
CA LEU A 30 -7.57 -4.30 9.89
C LEU A 30 -7.93 -2.91 10.37
N ILE A 31 -7.46 -1.87 9.66
CA ILE A 31 -7.80 -0.48 9.91
C ILE A 31 -9.01 -0.09 9.08
N GLU A 32 -8.92 -0.28 7.77
CA GLU A 32 -9.96 0.16 6.84
C GLU A 32 -9.91 -0.67 5.54
N THR A 33 -11.09 -0.87 4.93
CA THR A 33 -11.21 -1.43 3.57
C THR A 33 -11.96 -0.45 2.69
N VAL A 34 -11.41 -0.16 1.52
CA VAL A 34 -12.03 0.66 0.48
C VAL A 34 -12.31 -0.21 -0.74
N ASN A 35 -13.58 -0.37 -1.09
CA ASN A 35 -14.03 -0.98 -2.34
C ASN A 35 -14.26 0.14 -3.36
N ALA A 36 -13.24 0.46 -4.13
CA ALA A 36 -13.31 1.52 -5.13
C ALA A 36 -14.10 1.05 -6.35
N SER A 37 -15.05 1.86 -6.80
CA SER A 37 -15.85 1.59 -8.00
C SER A 37 -15.91 2.82 -8.87
N SER A 38 -15.08 2.85 -9.91
CA SER A 38 -15.00 3.95 -10.89
C SER A 38 -14.75 5.33 -10.25
N VAL A 39 -13.85 5.41 -9.28
CA VAL A 39 -13.47 6.66 -8.60
C VAL A 39 -12.12 7.18 -9.12
N SER A 40 -11.95 8.49 -9.19
CA SER A 40 -10.64 9.08 -9.54
C SER A 40 -9.63 8.99 -8.41
N THR A 41 -10.12 9.04 -7.16
CA THR A 41 -9.33 8.94 -5.94
C THR A 41 -10.12 8.23 -4.85
N PHE A 42 -9.39 7.63 -3.90
CA PHE A 42 -9.93 7.13 -2.63
C PHE A 42 -8.94 7.44 -1.51
N GLU A 43 -9.37 7.39 -0.26
CA GLU A 43 -8.54 7.75 0.88
C GLU A 43 -8.66 6.73 2.01
N PHE A 44 -7.56 6.53 2.73
CA PHE A 44 -7.54 5.94 4.07
C PHE A 44 -7.37 7.10 5.05
N ALA A 45 -8.42 7.38 5.82
CA ALA A 45 -8.52 8.62 6.59
C ALA A 45 -8.04 8.52 8.04
N ASP A 46 -7.98 7.31 8.60
CA ASP A 46 -7.57 7.07 9.98
C ASP A 46 -6.51 5.97 10.03
N LEU A 47 -5.25 6.37 10.04
CA LEU A 47 -4.13 5.42 9.96
C LEU A 47 -3.89 4.65 11.25
N LYS A 48 -4.47 5.06 12.38
CA LYS A 48 -4.18 4.51 13.72
C LYS A 48 -2.68 4.57 14.05
N ASP A 49 -2.32 4.37 15.30
CA ASP A 49 -0.94 4.49 15.77
C ASP A 49 -0.18 3.16 15.63
N TYR A 50 0.38 2.96 14.44
CA TYR A 50 1.27 1.83 14.14
C TYR A 50 2.57 2.33 13.51
N ASN A 51 3.70 1.71 13.88
CA ASN A 51 5.00 2.02 13.26
C ASN A 51 5.07 1.52 11.81
N VAL A 52 4.37 0.45 11.51
CA VAL A 52 4.31 -0.14 10.17
C VAL A 52 2.86 -0.38 9.78
N HIS A 53 2.50 0.11 8.60
CA HIS A 53 1.23 -0.20 7.97
C HIS A 53 1.44 -1.15 6.80
N PHE A 54 0.44 -1.98 6.54
CA PHE A 54 0.44 -2.92 5.42
C PHE A 54 -0.80 -2.69 4.57
N LEU A 55 -0.61 -2.31 3.32
CA LEU A 55 -1.67 -2.06 2.36
C LEU A 55 -1.71 -3.19 1.33
N THR A 56 -2.86 -3.81 1.16
CA THR A 56 -3.13 -4.76 0.08
C THR A 56 -3.90 -4.11 -1.06
N VAL A 57 -3.61 -4.54 -2.27
CA VAL A 57 -4.28 -4.13 -3.50
C VAL A 57 -4.76 -5.39 -4.21
N SER A 58 -6.04 -5.47 -4.47
CA SER A 58 -6.66 -6.62 -5.13
C SER A 58 -7.54 -6.18 -6.29
N ASP A 59 -7.37 -6.84 -7.42
CA ASP A 59 -8.14 -6.63 -8.66
C ASP A 59 -8.21 -5.15 -9.11
N ALA A 60 -7.14 -4.38 -8.89
CA ALA A 60 -7.13 -2.97 -9.26
C ALA A 60 -7.07 -2.78 -10.77
N LYS A 61 -8.01 -1.99 -11.29
CA LYS A 61 -8.16 -1.64 -12.72
C LYS A 61 -8.26 -0.13 -12.89
N ASN A 62 -7.81 0.34 -14.04
CA ASN A 62 -8.05 1.73 -14.47
C ASN A 62 -8.99 1.73 -15.67
N SER A 63 -9.93 2.67 -15.75
CA SER A 63 -10.84 2.81 -16.89
C SER A 63 -10.14 3.17 -18.20
N ASN A 64 -8.93 3.74 -18.11
CA ASN A 64 -8.11 4.10 -19.27
C ASN A 64 -6.92 3.15 -19.39
N THR A 65 -6.76 2.55 -20.57
CA THR A 65 -5.60 1.71 -20.89
C THR A 65 -4.30 2.48 -20.75
N GLY A 66 -3.30 1.85 -20.16
CA GLY A 66 -1.97 2.44 -20.02
C GLY A 66 -1.84 3.47 -18.91
N LYS A 67 -2.76 3.48 -17.95
CA LYS A 67 -2.69 4.35 -16.77
C LYS A 67 -2.46 3.52 -15.52
N GLY A 68 -1.75 4.08 -14.56
CA GLY A 68 -1.32 3.39 -13.35
C GLY A 68 -2.16 3.68 -12.12
N LEU A 69 -1.86 2.94 -11.06
CA LEU A 69 -2.27 3.22 -9.69
C LEU A 69 -1.12 3.90 -8.96
N ALA A 70 -1.41 4.99 -8.29
CA ALA A 70 -0.43 5.74 -7.52
C ALA A 70 -0.97 6.11 -6.13
N PHE A 71 -0.05 6.48 -5.25
CA PHE A 71 -0.34 6.91 -3.89
C PHE A 71 0.31 8.24 -3.57
N ARG A 72 -0.36 9.01 -2.72
CA ARG A 72 0.10 10.26 -2.12
C ARG A 72 -0.19 10.25 -0.64
N PHE A 73 0.48 11.14 0.08
CA PHE A 73 0.29 11.32 1.50
C PHE A 73 -0.32 12.67 1.82
N PHE A 74 -1.07 12.73 2.92
CA PHE A 74 -1.49 13.99 3.51
C PHE A 74 -0.58 14.30 4.69
N GLU A 75 0.07 15.43 4.65
CA GLU A 75 0.91 15.95 5.71
C GLU A 75 0.09 16.87 6.61
N SER A 76 -0.16 16.42 7.83
CA SER A 76 -1.00 17.17 8.79
C SER A 76 -2.33 17.65 8.19
N GLY A 77 -2.95 16.84 7.34
CA GLY A 77 -4.22 17.12 6.69
C GLY A 77 -4.13 17.83 5.34
N THR A 78 -2.96 18.23 4.89
CA THR A 78 -2.72 18.83 3.56
C THR A 78 -2.18 17.79 2.59
N LEU A 79 -2.81 17.63 1.43
CA LEU A 79 -2.35 16.70 0.40
C LEU A 79 -1.00 17.15 -0.18
N GLU A 80 0.02 16.30 -0.04
CA GLU A 80 1.30 16.54 -0.67
C GLU A 80 1.28 16.08 -2.14
N SER A 81 1.31 17.03 -3.04
CA SER A 81 1.24 16.81 -4.49
C SER A 81 2.42 17.39 -5.26
N SER A 82 3.39 17.97 -4.56
CA SER A 82 4.61 18.49 -5.16
C SER A 82 5.63 17.37 -5.47
N ASN A 83 6.71 17.73 -6.15
CA ASN A 83 7.73 16.77 -6.61
C ASN A 83 8.74 16.42 -5.50
N VAL A 84 8.26 15.89 -4.38
CA VAL A 84 9.05 15.56 -3.18
C VAL A 84 9.21 14.06 -2.92
N TYR A 85 8.63 13.22 -3.76
CA TYR A 85 8.79 11.78 -3.62
C TYR A 85 10.01 11.27 -4.38
N LEU A 86 10.85 10.51 -3.68
CA LEU A 86 11.95 9.76 -4.27
C LEU A 86 11.44 8.35 -4.55
N THR A 87 11.69 7.82 -5.73
CA THR A 87 11.20 6.50 -6.11
C THR A 87 12.25 5.68 -6.84
N ALA A 88 12.27 4.37 -6.57
CA ALA A 88 13.05 3.41 -7.32
C ALA A 88 12.26 2.11 -7.46
N ARG A 89 12.28 1.53 -8.68
CA ARG A 89 11.59 0.26 -8.93
C ARG A 89 12.24 -0.53 -10.04
N GLN A 90 11.96 -1.82 -10.01
CA GLN A 90 12.29 -2.74 -11.10
C GLN A 90 11.04 -3.44 -11.60
N THR A 91 11.00 -3.70 -12.91
CA THR A 91 9.93 -4.42 -13.59
C THR A 91 10.53 -5.60 -14.33
N CYS A 92 9.99 -6.80 -14.09
CA CYS A 92 10.32 -8.04 -14.77
C CYS A 92 9.15 -8.47 -15.65
N GLY A 93 9.33 -8.56 -16.94
CA GLY A 93 8.31 -9.06 -17.87
C GLY A 93 8.43 -10.56 -18.09
N ALA A 94 7.28 -11.24 -18.29
CA ALA A 94 7.24 -12.66 -18.59
C ALA A 94 7.91 -13.02 -19.93
N ASP A 95 8.22 -12.05 -20.77
CA ASP A 95 8.99 -12.17 -22.00
C ASP A 95 10.52 -12.12 -21.78
N GLY A 96 10.96 -12.05 -20.53
CA GLY A 96 12.38 -11.91 -20.18
C GLY A 96 12.88 -10.47 -20.18
N SER A 97 12.03 -9.49 -20.45
CA SER A 97 12.42 -8.07 -20.33
C SER A 97 12.63 -7.67 -18.88
N PHE A 98 13.59 -6.79 -18.68
CA PHE A 98 13.91 -6.23 -17.37
C PHE A 98 14.17 -4.73 -17.51
N SER A 99 13.52 -3.94 -16.68
CA SER A 99 13.71 -2.49 -16.66
C SER A 99 13.74 -1.94 -15.25
N ASP A 100 14.54 -0.91 -15.04
CA ASP A 100 14.58 -0.12 -13.83
C ASP A 100 14.13 1.32 -14.10
N ASN A 101 13.49 1.90 -13.11
CA ASN A 101 13.05 3.29 -13.13
C ASN A 101 13.35 3.93 -11.77
N ARG A 102 13.91 5.13 -11.80
CA ARG A 102 14.25 5.90 -10.61
C ARG A 102 13.98 7.39 -10.83
N SER A 103 13.58 8.07 -9.79
CA SER A 103 13.39 9.52 -9.82
C SER A 103 13.56 10.14 -8.44
N THR A 104 14.10 11.35 -8.41
CA THR A 104 14.27 12.16 -7.21
C THR A 104 13.25 13.31 -7.11
N GLY A 105 12.22 13.31 -7.95
CA GLY A 105 11.25 14.41 -8.01
C GLY A 105 9.93 13.93 -8.62
N GLN A 106 9.26 13.02 -7.95
CA GLN A 106 7.91 12.58 -8.32
C GLN A 106 6.86 13.25 -7.44
N SER A 107 5.67 13.44 -7.98
CA SER A 107 4.49 13.90 -7.21
C SER A 107 3.69 12.74 -6.61
N THR A 108 4.12 11.48 -6.81
CA THR A 108 3.42 10.27 -6.39
C THR A 108 4.38 9.10 -6.21
N ILE A 109 3.99 8.13 -5.39
CA ILE A 109 4.57 6.78 -5.38
C ILE A 109 3.70 5.89 -6.26
N ARG A 110 4.26 5.30 -7.32
CA ARG A 110 3.52 4.51 -8.31
C ARG A 110 3.69 3.02 -8.07
N LEU A 111 2.59 2.31 -7.95
CA LEU A 111 2.58 0.85 -7.89
C LEU A 111 2.74 0.21 -9.28
N GLY A 112 2.39 0.93 -10.34
CA GLY A 112 2.52 0.55 -11.74
C GLY A 112 2.85 1.75 -12.62
N ASP A 113 3.29 1.51 -13.84
CA ASP A 113 3.59 2.57 -14.83
C ASP A 113 2.38 2.90 -15.71
N ASN A 114 2.54 3.92 -16.56
CA ASN A 114 1.55 4.40 -17.52
C ASN A 114 1.15 3.34 -18.58
N THR A 115 1.87 2.23 -18.68
CA THR A 115 1.63 1.16 -19.65
C THR A 115 0.92 -0.05 -19.06
N ASP A 116 0.59 -0.04 -17.78
CA ASP A 116 0.56 -1.26 -16.98
C ASP A 116 -0.81 -1.74 -16.54
N ILE A 117 -1.83 -0.88 -16.57
CA ILE A 117 -3.19 -1.33 -16.27
C ILE A 117 -4.00 -1.30 -17.55
N PRO A 118 -4.33 -2.46 -18.12
CA PRO A 118 -5.28 -2.49 -19.23
C PRO A 118 -6.69 -2.15 -18.74
N SER A 119 -7.45 -1.42 -19.55
CA SER A 119 -8.88 -1.18 -19.31
C SER A 119 -9.74 -2.44 -19.57
N GLU A 120 -9.11 -3.49 -20.12
CA GLU A 120 -9.79 -4.72 -20.50
C GLU A 120 -10.10 -5.61 -19.30
N ALA A 121 -11.09 -6.50 -19.45
CA ALA A 121 -11.57 -7.41 -18.42
C ALA A 121 -10.48 -8.37 -17.85
N ARG A 122 -9.36 -8.53 -18.55
CA ARG A 122 -8.24 -9.41 -18.15
C ARG A 122 -7.13 -8.72 -17.37
N GLY A 123 -7.12 -7.37 -17.38
CA GLY A 123 -6.03 -6.61 -16.77
C GLY A 123 -6.37 -6.18 -15.37
N ASN A 124 -5.65 -6.70 -14.42
CA ASN A 124 -5.71 -6.25 -13.03
C ASN A 124 -4.31 -6.18 -12.44
N ILE A 125 -4.15 -5.31 -11.48
CA ILE A 125 -2.98 -5.28 -10.60
C ILE A 125 -3.38 -5.85 -9.24
N ASN A 126 -2.56 -6.77 -8.76
CA ASN A 126 -2.59 -7.26 -7.40
C ASN A 126 -1.23 -6.98 -6.75
N GLY A 127 -1.23 -6.66 -5.47
CA GLY A 127 0.02 -6.36 -4.80
C GLY A 127 -0.15 -5.94 -3.36
N TYR A 128 0.96 -5.49 -2.79
CA TYR A 128 0.99 -4.98 -1.42
C TYR A 128 2.09 -3.94 -1.23
N MET A 129 1.92 -3.14 -0.18
CA MET A 129 2.88 -2.14 0.25
C MET A 129 3.09 -2.22 1.76
N TYR A 130 4.34 -2.13 2.19
CA TYR A 130 4.67 -1.77 3.57
C TYR A 130 4.95 -0.27 3.62
N LEU A 131 4.37 0.39 4.61
CA LEU A 131 4.54 1.82 4.83
C LEU A 131 5.08 2.01 6.26
N TYR A 132 6.17 2.74 6.37
CA TYR A 132 6.95 2.89 7.60
C TYR A 132 6.94 4.33 8.07
N ASP A 133 6.88 4.51 9.39
CA ASP A 133 7.07 5.79 10.08
C ASP A 133 6.11 6.91 9.62
N LEU A 134 4.87 6.57 9.19
CA LEU A 134 3.91 7.56 8.70
C LEU A 134 3.56 8.62 9.73
N LEU A 135 3.33 8.20 10.98
CA LEU A 135 2.87 9.07 12.07
C LEU A 135 4.01 9.71 12.88
N ASP A 136 5.26 9.49 12.48
CA ASP A 136 6.44 10.06 13.15
C ASP A 136 6.94 11.31 12.41
N SER A 137 6.59 12.49 12.92
CA SER A 137 6.98 13.77 12.34
C SER A 137 8.49 14.05 12.35
N THR A 138 9.27 13.22 13.00
CA THR A 138 10.75 13.35 13.08
C THR A 138 11.46 12.54 12.02
N LYS A 139 10.73 11.73 11.25
CA LYS A 139 11.26 10.84 10.21
C LYS A 139 10.65 11.10 8.84
N SER A 140 11.33 10.63 7.81
CA SER A 140 10.78 10.52 6.47
C SER A 140 9.95 9.24 6.35
N SER A 141 8.75 9.35 5.80
CA SER A 141 7.90 8.17 5.53
C SER A 141 8.46 7.35 4.37
N ASN A 142 8.59 6.06 4.56
CA ASN A 142 9.16 5.13 3.59
C ASN A 142 8.12 4.11 3.15
N VAL A 143 8.25 3.65 1.91
CA VAL A 143 7.38 2.62 1.33
C VAL A 143 8.22 1.58 0.62
N THR A 144 7.89 0.31 0.81
CA THR A 144 8.33 -0.79 -0.07
C THR A 144 7.11 -1.51 -0.63
N TYR A 145 7.18 -1.98 -1.87
CA TYR A 145 6.02 -2.63 -2.49
C TYR A 145 6.40 -3.73 -3.48
N HIS A 146 5.46 -4.66 -3.64
CA HIS A 146 5.44 -5.63 -4.72
C HIS A 146 4.09 -5.60 -5.42
N SER A 147 4.10 -5.75 -6.75
CA SER A 147 2.88 -5.88 -7.53
C SER A 147 3.07 -6.83 -8.70
N THR A 148 1.97 -7.44 -9.13
CA THR A 148 1.89 -8.28 -10.32
C THR A 148 0.61 -7.97 -11.07
N GLY A 149 0.63 -8.15 -12.36
CA GLY A 149 -0.52 -7.92 -13.23
C GLY A 149 -0.20 -8.13 -14.69
N PHE A 150 -1.16 -7.80 -15.55
CA PHE A 150 -0.96 -7.73 -16.98
C PHE A 150 -0.80 -6.28 -17.41
N ASN A 151 0.11 -6.03 -18.35
CA ASN A 151 0.19 -4.74 -19.00
C ASN A 151 -0.77 -4.65 -20.22
N ASN A 152 -0.82 -3.48 -20.85
CA ASN A 152 -1.66 -3.21 -22.03
C ASN A 152 -1.29 -4.02 -23.28
N THR A 153 -0.08 -4.57 -23.36
CA THR A 153 0.29 -5.62 -24.33
C THR A 153 0.24 -6.94 -23.58
N PRO A 154 -0.79 -7.79 -23.67
CA PRO A 154 -1.13 -8.83 -22.71
C PRO A 154 0.05 -9.68 -22.26
N ARG A 155 0.88 -9.09 -21.41
CA ARG A 155 2.13 -9.62 -20.87
C ARG A 155 2.07 -9.56 -19.34
N GLY A 156 2.33 -10.67 -18.71
CA GLY A 156 2.49 -10.73 -17.26
C GLY A 156 3.71 -9.93 -16.82
N GLU A 157 3.55 -9.12 -15.80
CA GLU A 157 4.63 -8.33 -15.21
C GLU A 157 4.64 -8.47 -13.69
N PHE A 158 5.84 -8.49 -13.15
CA PHE A 158 6.11 -8.42 -11.72
C PHE A 158 6.97 -7.18 -11.44
N ARG A 159 6.62 -6.44 -10.39
CA ARG A 159 7.33 -5.23 -9.98
C ARG A 159 7.64 -5.25 -8.50
N PHE A 160 8.79 -4.72 -8.18
CA PHE A 160 9.16 -4.40 -6.81
C PHE A 160 9.85 -3.04 -6.77
N GLY A 161 9.57 -2.30 -5.71
CA GLY A 161 10.08 -0.95 -5.62
C GLY A 161 9.97 -0.35 -4.25
N SER A 162 10.43 0.88 -4.17
CA SER A 162 10.37 1.70 -2.98
C SER A 162 10.02 3.14 -3.30
N GLY A 163 9.51 3.84 -2.30
CA GLY A 163 9.28 5.28 -2.34
C GLY A 163 9.60 5.90 -0.98
N VAL A 164 10.00 7.16 -1.00
CA VAL A 164 10.27 7.95 0.20
C VAL A 164 9.61 9.31 0.02
N LEU A 165 8.87 9.77 1.03
CA LEU A 165 8.55 11.17 1.16
C LEU A 165 9.79 11.87 1.71
N ALA A 166 10.43 12.72 0.89
CA ALA A 166 11.77 13.27 1.16
C ALA A 166 11.81 14.35 2.25
N GLN A 167 10.73 14.52 2.97
CA GLN A 167 10.61 15.48 4.08
C GLN A 167 10.11 14.78 5.34
N GLN A 168 10.51 15.31 6.49
CA GLN A 168 10.03 14.85 7.78
C GLN A 168 8.64 15.45 8.02
N SER A 169 7.63 14.61 8.13
CA SER A 169 6.26 15.07 8.31
C SER A 169 5.36 14.02 8.95
N TYR A 170 4.32 14.51 9.63
CA TYR A 170 3.26 13.68 10.16
C TYR A 170 2.26 13.35 9.07
N VAL A 171 2.33 12.15 8.55
CA VAL A 171 1.40 11.64 7.53
C VAL A 171 0.19 11.05 8.22
N ASN A 172 -0.97 11.67 8.08
CA ASN A 172 -2.21 11.24 8.75
C ASN A 172 -3.27 10.63 7.84
N LYS A 173 -3.06 10.67 6.52
CA LYS A 173 -3.92 10.00 5.54
C LYS A 173 -3.12 9.53 4.33
N ILE A 174 -3.63 8.52 3.64
CA ILE A 174 -3.11 8.02 2.37
C ILE A 174 -4.18 8.22 1.31
N GLN A 175 -3.81 8.76 0.15
CA GLN A 175 -4.66 8.83 -1.03
C GLN A 175 -4.19 7.84 -2.08
N GLY A 176 -5.10 6.96 -2.54
CA GLY A 176 -4.94 6.24 -3.79
C GLY A 176 -5.55 7.03 -4.94
N LEU A 177 -4.90 7.05 -6.08
CA LEU A 177 -5.37 7.82 -7.24
C LEU A 177 -5.05 7.12 -8.56
N SER A 178 -5.90 7.39 -9.57
CA SER A 178 -5.56 7.12 -10.94
C SER A 178 -4.41 8.04 -11.36
N PHE A 179 -3.28 7.44 -11.77
CA PHE A 179 -2.18 8.23 -12.26
C PHE A 179 -2.51 8.73 -13.67
N ASP A 180 -2.46 10.05 -13.83
CA ASP A 180 -2.70 10.82 -15.04
C ASP A 180 -4.21 11.01 -15.35
N THR A 181 -4.96 10.00 -15.76
CA THR A 181 -6.40 10.12 -16.08
C THR A 181 -7.13 8.79 -15.88
N GLY A 182 -8.46 8.84 -15.81
CA GLY A 182 -9.32 7.68 -15.66
C GLY A 182 -9.82 7.49 -14.23
N THR A 183 -10.48 6.37 -14.02
CA THR A 183 -11.03 5.98 -12.71
C THR A 183 -10.50 4.61 -12.30
N ILE A 184 -10.44 4.39 -10.99
CA ILE A 184 -9.97 3.16 -10.37
C ILE A 184 -11.16 2.33 -9.93
N THR A 185 -11.07 1.03 -10.15
CA THR A 185 -11.92 0.00 -9.55
C THR A 185 -11.01 -1.04 -8.92
N GLY A 186 -11.34 -1.53 -7.72
CA GLY A 186 -10.56 -2.55 -7.02
C GLY A 186 -10.78 -2.50 -5.51
N ASP A 187 -10.21 -3.48 -4.81
CA ASP A 187 -10.33 -3.63 -3.37
C ASP A 187 -8.98 -3.30 -2.71
N PHE A 188 -9.04 -2.45 -1.71
CA PHE A 188 -7.87 -1.94 -1.00
C PHE A 188 -8.09 -2.09 0.49
N SER A 189 -7.17 -2.77 1.20
CA SER A 189 -7.28 -2.92 2.65
C SER A 189 -6.00 -2.48 3.33
N LEU A 190 -6.16 -1.61 4.32
CA LEU A 190 -5.07 -1.11 5.16
C LEU A 190 -5.08 -1.80 6.51
N TYR A 191 -3.93 -2.27 6.92
CA TYR A 191 -3.70 -2.93 8.20
C TYR A 191 -2.59 -2.23 8.98
N GLY A 192 -2.67 -2.25 10.29
CA GLY A 192 -1.56 -1.98 11.19
C GLY A 192 -0.81 -3.25 11.54
N ILE A 193 0.52 -3.17 11.66
CA ILE A 193 1.34 -4.26 12.20
C ILE A 193 1.72 -3.89 13.62
N ARG A 194 1.24 -4.66 14.58
CA ARG A 194 1.58 -4.48 15.97
C ARG A 194 2.87 -5.22 16.30
N PHE A 195 3.84 -4.48 16.81
CA PHE A 195 5.00 -5.04 17.48
C PHE A 195 4.73 -4.98 18.98
N ALA A 196 5.02 -6.06 19.69
CA ALA A 196 4.85 -6.08 21.14
C ALA A 196 5.94 -5.27 21.85
#